data_dd43bc6e516f6a16ec4eefa3ffd846ea
#
_entry.id   dd43bc6e516f6a16ec4eefa3ffd846ea
#
_cell.length_a   1.000
_cell.length_b   1.000
_cell.length_c   1.000
_cell.angle_alpha   90.00
_cell.angle_beta   90.00
_cell.angle_gamma   90.00
#
_symmetry.space_group_name_H-M   'P 1'
#
loop_
_entity.id
_entity.type
_entity.pdbx_description
1 polymer ?
#
loop_
_entity_poly.entity_id
_entity_poly.type
_entity_poly.pdbx_seq_one_letter_code
_entity_poly.pdbx_strand_id
1 'polypeptide(L)'
;SIRRQRQMCIRDSYSICCCVSATQTGKEMQFFGARANLAKALLYAINGGKDEGDGLTPYVQVGPEIPVYTGEYLDYKQVMHNYDIMLDWLAGLYVNVLNLIHYMHDKYYYEAAELALIDTDVRRTFATGIAGFSHCVDSISAMKYAKVKVIRDEKGLARSFQVEGDFPKYGNDDDRADQIGVELLRTFIKKIKRHHTYRN
;
A
#
# COMPACT_ATOMS: atom_id res chain seq x y z
N SER A 1 23.22 40.66 -1.09
CA SER A 1 23.92 39.61 -0.31
C SER A 1 23.03 38.90 0.66
N ILE A 2 22.18 39.56 1.45
CA ILE A 2 21.24 38.96 2.41
C ILE A 2 20.18 38.05 1.71
N ARG A 3 19.72 38.42 0.52
CA ARG A 3 18.80 37.59 -0.27
C ARG A 3 19.44 36.29 -0.77
N ARG A 4 20.73 36.30 -1.11
CA ARG A 4 21.48 35.10 -1.48
C ARG A 4 21.76 34.20 -0.28
N GLN A 5 22.08 34.77 0.88
CA GLN A 5 22.26 34.00 2.13
C GLN A 5 20.96 33.34 2.58
N ARG A 6 19.81 34.04 2.52
CA ARG A 6 18.50 33.42 2.82
C ARG A 6 18.14 32.31 1.86
N GLN A 7 18.45 32.46 0.55
CA GLN A 7 18.24 31.39 -0.43
C GLN A 7 19.21 30.21 -0.24
N MET A 8 20.44 30.46 0.17
CA MET A 8 21.40 29.40 0.55
C MET A 8 20.91 28.66 1.80
N CYS A 9 20.54 29.36 2.87
CA CYS A 9 20.04 28.72 4.09
C CYS A 9 18.77 27.88 3.86
N ILE A 10 17.87 28.31 2.98
CA ILE A 10 16.69 27.54 2.61
C ILE A 10 17.07 26.30 1.78
N ARG A 11 18.04 26.41 0.86
CA ARG A 11 18.50 25.29 0.03
C ARG A 11 19.30 24.26 0.84
N ASP A 12 20.15 24.72 1.74
CA ASP A 12 21.03 23.87 2.54
C ASP A 12 20.30 23.15 3.67
N SER A 13 19.09 23.60 4.03
CA SER A 13 18.27 22.98 5.08
C SER A 13 17.34 21.87 4.58
N TYR A 14 17.14 21.72 3.26
CA TYR A 14 16.35 20.64 2.69
C TYR A 14 17.22 19.44 2.35
N SER A 15 16.80 18.29 2.83
CA SER A 15 17.37 17.00 2.47
C SER A 15 16.28 16.08 1.91
N ILE A 16 16.68 15.16 1.06
CA ILE A 16 15.80 14.11 0.60
C ILE A 16 15.91 12.96 1.58
N CYS A 17 14.83 12.75 2.33
CA CYS A 17 14.69 11.62 3.21
C CYS A 17 14.06 10.45 2.46
N CYS A 18 14.67 9.28 2.59
CA CYS A 18 14.18 8.07 1.95
C CYS A 18 14.08 8.20 0.42
N CYS A 19 12.98 7.79 -0.20
CA CYS A 19 12.88 7.66 -1.66
C CYS A 19 12.44 8.94 -2.37
N VAL A 20 11.55 9.73 -1.76
CA VAL A 20 10.86 10.84 -2.45
C VAL A 20 10.45 12.00 -1.54
N SER A 21 10.83 11.98 -0.27
CA SER A 21 10.40 13.00 0.70
C SER A 21 11.45 14.06 0.86
N ALA A 22 11.11 15.29 0.54
CA ALA A 22 11.95 16.45 0.89
C ALA A 22 11.53 16.91 2.29
N THR A 23 12.48 16.95 3.22
CA THR A 23 12.27 17.42 4.59
C THR A 23 13.26 18.52 4.91
N GLN A 24 12.81 19.47 5.70
CA GLN A 24 13.69 20.50 6.24
C GLN A 24 14.44 19.94 7.45
N THR A 25 15.76 19.80 7.32
CA THR A 25 16.61 19.27 8.37
C THR A 25 16.45 20.08 9.66
N GLY A 26 16.18 19.39 10.77
CA GLY A 26 15.99 20.00 12.06
C GLY A 26 14.58 20.56 12.35
N LYS A 27 13.69 20.60 11.36
CA LYS A 27 12.32 21.14 11.52
C LYS A 27 11.23 20.18 11.10
N GLU A 28 11.53 19.22 10.26
CA GLU A 28 10.56 18.26 9.76
C GLU A 28 11.06 16.84 9.99
N MET A 29 10.14 15.98 10.38
CA MET A 29 10.39 14.57 10.58
C MET A 29 9.32 13.76 9.87
N GLN A 30 9.75 12.73 9.15
CA GLN A 30 8.85 11.82 8.48
C GLN A 30 9.05 10.41 8.99
N PHE A 31 8.00 9.83 9.53
CA PHE A 31 7.98 8.42 9.91
C PHE A 31 7.40 7.54 8.84
N PHE A 32 8.15 6.51 8.52
CA PHE A 32 7.78 5.47 7.59
C PHE A 32 8.10 4.11 8.22
N GLY A 33 7.08 3.35 8.62
CA GLY A 33 7.30 2.10 9.36
C GLY A 33 6.90 0.84 8.61
N ALA A 34 6.01 0.93 7.63
CA ALA A 34 5.47 -0.24 6.94
C ALA A 34 4.94 0.12 5.54
N ARG A 35 4.79 -0.90 4.68
CA ARG A 35 4.15 -0.79 3.37
C ARG A 35 2.94 -1.70 3.29
N ALA A 36 1.85 -1.20 2.70
CA ALA A 36 0.68 -2.01 2.37
C ALA A 36 0.92 -2.75 1.05
N ASN A 37 0.85 -4.08 1.07
CA ASN A 37 1.00 -4.88 -0.14
C ASN A 37 -0.35 -5.07 -0.83
N LEU A 38 -0.60 -4.28 -1.88
CA LEU A 38 -1.87 -4.29 -2.61
C LEU A 38 -2.06 -5.57 -3.44
N ALA A 39 -0.98 -6.13 -4.00
CA ALA A 39 -1.05 -7.36 -4.79
C ALA A 39 -1.41 -8.57 -3.92
N LYS A 40 -0.85 -8.65 -2.71
CA LYS A 40 -1.19 -9.72 -1.76
C LYS A 40 -2.64 -9.60 -1.29
N ALA A 41 -3.13 -8.37 -1.06
CA ALA A 41 -4.54 -8.13 -0.73
C ALA A 41 -5.49 -8.55 -1.86
N LEU A 42 -5.09 -8.39 -3.13
CA LEU A 42 -5.86 -8.88 -4.28
C LEU A 42 -5.93 -10.41 -4.30
N LEU A 43 -4.83 -11.10 -4.01
CA LEU A 43 -4.82 -12.56 -3.89
C LEU A 43 -5.73 -13.04 -2.75
N TYR A 44 -5.72 -12.35 -1.60
CA TYR A 44 -6.63 -12.63 -0.50
C TYR A 44 -8.10 -12.42 -0.89
N ALA A 45 -8.40 -11.40 -1.71
CA ALA A 45 -9.75 -11.17 -2.23
C ALA A 45 -10.27 -12.34 -3.09
N ILE A 46 -9.38 -13.03 -3.81
CA ILE A 46 -9.71 -14.24 -4.59
C ILE A 46 -9.88 -15.46 -3.65
N ASN A 47 -9.05 -15.55 -2.62
CA ASN A 47 -8.97 -16.69 -1.70
C ASN A 47 -9.85 -16.55 -0.44
N GLY A 48 -10.82 -15.62 -0.43
CA GLY A 48 -11.75 -15.49 0.70
C GLY A 48 -11.12 -14.94 1.98
N GLY A 49 -10.08 -14.12 1.87
CA GLY A 49 -9.34 -13.56 3.00
C GLY A 49 -8.24 -14.47 3.54
N LYS A 50 -7.97 -15.60 2.88
CA LYS A 50 -6.99 -16.61 3.33
C LYS A 50 -5.64 -16.43 2.65
N ASP A 51 -4.58 -16.69 3.42
CA ASP A 51 -3.23 -16.82 2.90
C ASP A 51 -3.05 -18.21 2.26
N GLU A 52 -2.36 -18.25 1.12
CA GLU A 52 -2.04 -19.51 0.45
C GLU A 52 -0.99 -20.34 1.20
N GLY A 53 -0.31 -19.74 2.20
CA GLY A 53 0.76 -20.36 2.95
C GLY A 53 2.02 -20.63 2.12
N ASP A 54 3.05 -21.10 2.78
CA ASP A 54 4.34 -21.48 2.18
C ASP A 54 4.49 -23.00 1.96
N GLY A 55 3.41 -23.74 2.19
CA GLY A 55 3.40 -25.21 2.16
C GLY A 55 3.80 -25.86 3.47
N LEU A 56 4.38 -25.11 4.41
CA LEU A 56 4.81 -25.58 5.73
C LEU A 56 3.84 -25.10 6.83
N THR A 57 3.27 -23.92 6.66
CA THR A 57 2.28 -23.37 7.58
C THR A 57 0.85 -23.71 7.16
N PRO A 58 -0.06 -23.96 8.12
CA PRO A 58 -1.47 -24.13 7.81
C PRO A 58 -2.05 -22.84 7.20
N TYR A 59 -3.08 -22.99 6.38
CA TYR A 59 -3.81 -21.83 5.83
C TYR A 59 -4.42 -21.01 6.94
N VAL A 60 -4.08 -19.73 6.97
CA VAL A 60 -4.53 -18.78 7.99
C VAL A 60 -5.52 -17.81 7.38
N GLN A 61 -6.64 -17.60 8.07
CA GLN A 61 -7.52 -16.48 7.78
C GLN A 61 -6.80 -15.19 8.20
N VAL A 62 -6.41 -14.37 7.23
CA VAL A 62 -5.65 -13.13 7.48
C VAL A 62 -6.57 -11.91 7.43
N GLY A 63 -7.43 -11.86 6.44
CA GLY A 63 -8.38 -10.77 6.23
C GLY A 63 -9.81 -11.11 6.70
N PRO A 64 -10.79 -10.23 6.43
CA PRO A 64 -12.19 -10.51 6.68
C PRO A 64 -12.64 -11.75 5.91
N GLU A 65 -13.59 -12.47 6.48
CA GLU A 65 -14.24 -13.58 5.79
C GLU A 65 -15.12 -13.03 4.66
N ILE A 66 -14.71 -13.33 3.45
CA ILE A 66 -15.46 -13.02 2.23
C ILE A 66 -15.65 -14.30 1.44
N PRO A 67 -16.68 -14.40 0.56
CA PRO A 67 -16.88 -15.59 -0.25
C PRO A 67 -15.65 -15.89 -1.12
N VAL A 68 -15.14 -17.12 -1.02
CA VAL A 68 -14.07 -17.59 -1.90
C VAL A 68 -14.57 -17.56 -3.33
N TYR A 69 -13.78 -17.00 -4.23
CA TYR A 69 -14.09 -17.07 -5.65
C TYR A 69 -13.87 -18.50 -6.16
N THR A 70 -14.89 -19.18 -6.66
CA THR A 70 -14.82 -20.60 -7.07
C THR A 70 -14.87 -20.82 -8.58
N GLY A 71 -15.03 -19.76 -9.38
CA GLY A 71 -15.06 -19.85 -10.84
C GLY A 71 -13.75 -20.35 -11.43
N GLU A 72 -13.82 -20.99 -12.58
CA GLU A 72 -12.63 -21.42 -13.36
C GLU A 72 -11.87 -20.23 -13.93
N TYR A 73 -12.61 -19.20 -14.40
CA TYR A 73 -12.05 -17.94 -14.88
C TYR A 73 -12.46 -16.82 -13.94
N LEU A 74 -11.58 -15.85 -13.69
CA LEU A 74 -11.87 -14.72 -12.83
C LEU A 74 -12.94 -13.80 -13.43
N ASP A 75 -13.99 -13.52 -12.67
CA ASP A 75 -14.97 -12.47 -12.97
C ASP A 75 -14.48 -11.15 -12.40
N TYR A 76 -14.24 -10.18 -13.28
CA TYR A 76 -13.74 -8.87 -12.91
C TYR A 76 -14.59 -8.17 -11.83
N LYS A 77 -15.92 -8.18 -11.99
CA LYS A 77 -16.81 -7.45 -11.07
C LYS A 77 -16.83 -8.06 -9.69
N GLN A 78 -16.89 -9.38 -9.61
CA GLN A 78 -16.93 -10.09 -8.34
C GLN A 78 -15.59 -9.98 -7.60
N VAL A 79 -14.47 -10.15 -8.30
CA VAL A 79 -13.15 -10.01 -7.69
C VAL A 79 -12.92 -8.58 -7.21
N MET A 80 -13.30 -7.57 -8.00
CA MET A 80 -13.15 -6.16 -7.59
C MET A 80 -14.05 -5.79 -6.41
N HIS A 81 -15.25 -6.39 -6.29
CA HIS A 81 -16.10 -6.23 -5.11
C HIS A 81 -15.43 -6.80 -3.85
N ASN A 82 -14.92 -8.03 -3.92
CA ASN A 82 -14.16 -8.65 -2.83
C ASN A 82 -12.91 -7.84 -2.48
N TYR A 83 -12.22 -7.34 -3.50
CA TYR A 83 -11.03 -6.54 -3.32
C TYR A 83 -11.31 -5.20 -2.64
N ASP A 84 -12.44 -4.57 -2.93
CA ASP A 84 -12.84 -3.34 -2.25
C ASP A 84 -13.01 -3.55 -0.74
N ILE A 85 -13.62 -4.67 -0.32
CA ILE A 85 -13.73 -5.07 1.09
C ILE A 85 -12.34 -5.30 1.71
N MET A 86 -11.45 -6.00 0.99
CA MET A 86 -10.08 -6.23 1.46
C MET A 86 -9.29 -4.93 1.59
N LEU A 87 -9.49 -3.97 0.70
CA LEU A 87 -8.83 -2.66 0.78
C LEU A 87 -9.33 -1.82 1.97
N ASP A 88 -10.62 -1.90 2.33
CA ASP A 88 -11.13 -1.23 3.53
C ASP A 88 -10.50 -1.80 4.80
N TRP A 89 -10.45 -3.12 4.91
CA TRP A 89 -9.77 -3.80 6.02
C TRP A 89 -8.28 -3.46 6.06
N LEU A 90 -7.58 -3.55 4.93
CA LEU A 90 -6.16 -3.25 4.84
C LEU A 90 -5.85 -1.80 5.23
N ALA A 91 -6.67 -0.84 4.80
CA ALA A 91 -6.48 0.56 5.15
C ALA A 91 -6.57 0.79 6.67
N GLY A 92 -7.57 0.19 7.33
CA GLY A 92 -7.72 0.26 8.78
C GLY A 92 -6.56 -0.39 9.53
N LEU A 93 -6.18 -1.61 9.13
CA LEU A 93 -5.04 -2.33 9.69
C LEU A 93 -3.74 -1.53 9.52
N TYR A 94 -3.51 -1.01 8.32
CA TYR A 94 -2.29 -0.28 7.98
C TYR A 94 -2.13 1.00 8.80
N VAL A 95 -3.19 1.82 8.90
CA VAL A 95 -3.16 3.03 9.72
C VAL A 95 -2.95 2.69 11.20
N ASN A 96 -3.61 1.64 11.71
CA ASN A 96 -3.45 1.20 13.10
C ASN A 96 -2.01 0.74 13.40
N VAL A 97 -1.40 -0.03 12.51
CA VAL A 97 0.01 -0.47 12.64
C VAL A 97 0.95 0.72 12.65
N LEU A 98 0.77 1.70 11.75
CA LEU A 98 1.59 2.90 11.73
C LEU A 98 1.38 3.76 12.98
N ASN A 99 0.15 3.89 13.47
CA ASN A 99 -0.15 4.57 14.72
C ASN A 99 0.57 3.91 15.92
N LEU A 100 0.57 2.58 15.96
CA LEU A 100 1.27 1.82 17.00
C LEU A 100 2.78 2.05 16.93
N ILE A 101 3.37 2.02 15.74
CA ILE A 101 4.80 2.30 15.53
C ILE A 101 5.13 3.72 16.03
N HIS A 102 4.35 4.74 15.67
CA HIS A 102 4.56 6.10 16.11
C HIS A 102 4.40 6.23 17.64
N TYR A 103 3.40 5.58 18.22
CA TYR A 103 3.22 5.54 19.67
C TYR A 103 4.43 4.91 20.39
N MET A 104 4.97 3.81 19.86
CA MET A 104 6.14 3.15 20.45
C MET A 104 7.38 4.03 20.38
N HIS A 105 7.59 4.75 19.29
CA HIS A 105 8.66 5.73 19.17
C HIS A 105 8.53 6.84 20.23
N ASP A 106 7.34 7.36 20.47
CA ASP A 106 7.10 8.35 21.52
C ASP A 106 7.32 7.78 22.91
N LYS A 107 6.79 6.59 23.18
CA LYS A 107 6.88 5.93 24.48
C LYS A 107 8.31 5.72 24.94
N TYR A 108 9.21 5.39 24.05
CA TYR A 108 10.61 5.11 24.36
C TYR A 108 11.52 6.32 24.14
N TYR A 109 10.96 7.51 23.98
CA TYR A 109 11.68 8.76 23.80
C TYR A 109 12.68 8.78 22.62
N TYR A 110 12.55 7.87 21.69
CA TYR A 110 13.46 7.79 20.55
C TYR A 110 13.49 9.11 19.76
N GLU A 111 12.32 9.63 19.40
CA GLU A 111 12.20 10.93 18.75
C GLU A 111 12.74 12.08 19.60
N ALA A 112 12.41 12.09 20.89
CA ALA A 112 12.88 13.15 21.79
C ALA A 112 14.40 13.14 21.93
N ALA A 113 15.05 11.97 21.95
CA ALA A 113 16.50 11.85 21.99
C ALA A 113 17.14 12.37 20.69
N GLU A 114 16.58 12.03 19.53
CA GLU A 114 17.06 12.54 18.24
C GLU A 114 16.73 14.02 18.03
N LEU A 115 15.61 14.49 18.56
CA LEU A 115 15.16 15.88 18.49
C LEU A 115 15.86 16.81 19.49
N ALA A 116 16.67 16.31 20.42
CA ALA A 116 17.40 17.11 21.39
C ALA A 116 18.35 18.15 20.75
N LEU A 117 18.75 17.94 19.50
CA LEU A 117 19.58 18.85 18.71
C LEU A 117 18.80 19.57 17.59
N ILE A 118 17.48 19.54 17.63
CA ILE A 118 16.58 20.01 16.60
C ILE A 118 15.67 21.12 17.14
N ASP A 119 14.95 21.80 16.27
CA ASP A 119 14.01 22.86 16.63
C ASP A 119 12.92 22.38 17.60
N THR A 120 12.46 23.26 18.48
CA THR A 120 11.46 22.94 19.49
C THR A 120 10.06 22.67 18.87
N ASP A 121 9.82 23.17 17.65
CA ASP A 121 8.55 22.99 16.93
C ASP A 121 8.79 22.13 15.67
N VAL A 122 8.80 20.82 15.86
CA VAL A 122 9.06 19.86 14.78
C VAL A 122 7.76 19.46 14.09
N ARG A 123 7.69 19.72 12.79
CA ARG A 123 6.58 19.25 11.95
C ARG A 123 6.76 17.76 11.67
N ARG A 124 5.81 16.96 12.11
CA ARG A 124 5.78 15.52 11.85
C ARG A 124 4.80 15.18 10.74
N THR A 125 5.24 14.32 9.82
CA THR A 125 4.42 13.85 8.71
C THR A 125 4.22 12.34 8.80
N PHE A 126 3.00 11.89 8.49
CA PHE A 126 2.64 10.49 8.46
C PHE A 126 2.85 9.96 7.03
N ALA A 127 3.89 9.16 6.83
CA ALA A 127 4.22 8.62 5.52
C ALA A 127 3.56 7.27 5.29
N THR A 128 2.80 7.17 4.20
CA THR A 128 2.20 5.91 3.75
C THR A 128 2.92 5.39 2.51
N GLY A 129 3.20 4.09 2.47
CA GLY A 129 3.81 3.41 1.34
C GLY A 129 3.00 2.21 0.88
N ILE A 130 3.08 1.93 -0.40
CA ILE A 130 2.46 0.76 -1.04
C ILE A 130 3.53 -0.14 -1.66
N ALA A 131 3.24 -1.44 -1.74
CA ALA A 131 4.03 -2.42 -2.43
C ALA A 131 3.16 -3.23 -3.39
N GLY A 132 3.77 -3.83 -4.40
CA GLY A 132 3.08 -4.66 -5.39
C GLY A 132 2.13 -3.91 -6.31
N PHE A 133 2.31 -2.59 -6.46
CA PHE A 133 1.39 -1.74 -7.22
C PHE A 133 1.30 -2.12 -8.69
N SER A 134 2.43 -2.23 -9.39
CA SER A 134 2.47 -2.62 -10.81
C SER A 134 1.86 -4.01 -11.05
N HIS A 135 2.20 -4.98 -10.19
CA HIS A 135 1.62 -6.32 -10.26
C HIS A 135 0.10 -6.31 -10.05
N CYS A 136 -0.38 -5.46 -9.15
CA CYS A 136 -1.81 -5.32 -8.91
C CYS A 136 -2.51 -4.71 -10.13
N VAL A 137 -1.95 -3.65 -10.70
CA VAL A 137 -2.51 -3.00 -11.90
C VAL A 137 -2.55 -3.96 -13.08
N ASP A 138 -1.46 -4.70 -13.33
CA ASP A 138 -1.41 -5.70 -14.39
C ASP A 138 -2.41 -6.83 -14.18
N SER A 139 -2.58 -7.29 -12.94
CA SER A 139 -3.56 -8.32 -12.61
C SER A 139 -4.99 -7.84 -12.86
N ILE A 140 -5.31 -6.62 -12.47
CA ILE A 140 -6.63 -6.00 -12.72
C ILE A 140 -6.85 -5.79 -14.22
N SER A 141 -5.83 -5.34 -14.93
CA SER A 141 -5.86 -5.18 -16.39
C SER A 141 -6.11 -6.51 -17.09
N ALA A 142 -5.38 -7.56 -16.71
CA ALA A 142 -5.58 -8.91 -17.25
C ALA A 142 -7.01 -9.42 -17.02
N MET A 143 -7.57 -9.23 -15.83
CA MET A 143 -8.96 -9.61 -15.55
C MET A 143 -9.98 -8.82 -16.36
N LYS A 144 -9.67 -7.57 -16.71
CA LYS A 144 -10.58 -6.66 -17.43
C LYS A 144 -10.56 -6.88 -18.95
N TYR A 145 -9.38 -7.20 -19.52
CA TYR A 145 -9.16 -7.21 -20.97
C TYR A 145 -8.84 -8.58 -21.55
N ALA A 146 -8.48 -9.55 -20.71
CA ALA A 146 -8.17 -10.93 -21.11
C ALA A 146 -9.03 -11.92 -20.29
N LYS A 147 -8.80 -13.22 -20.52
CA LYS A 147 -9.39 -14.29 -19.70
C LYS A 147 -8.32 -14.84 -18.76
N VAL A 148 -8.60 -14.85 -17.48
CA VAL A 148 -7.66 -15.34 -16.47
C VAL A 148 -8.20 -16.60 -15.82
N LYS A 149 -7.61 -17.74 -16.18
CA LYS A 149 -7.92 -19.04 -15.60
C LYS A 149 -7.20 -19.22 -14.28
N VAL A 150 -7.92 -19.72 -13.26
CA VAL A 150 -7.38 -19.94 -11.92
C VAL A 150 -6.99 -21.41 -11.75
N ILE A 151 -5.75 -21.64 -11.35
CA ILE A 151 -5.26 -22.97 -10.98
C ILE A 151 -5.26 -23.05 -9.45
N ARG A 152 -6.05 -23.99 -8.93
CA ARG A 152 -6.26 -24.16 -7.49
C ARG A 152 -5.56 -25.40 -6.97
N ASP A 153 -5.22 -25.37 -5.70
CA ASP A 153 -4.75 -26.55 -4.98
C ASP A 153 -5.92 -27.45 -4.53
N GLU A 154 -5.58 -28.56 -3.87
CA GLU A 154 -6.54 -29.53 -3.30
C GLU A 154 -7.50 -28.94 -2.28
N LYS A 155 -7.16 -27.79 -1.68
CA LYS A 155 -7.97 -27.05 -0.70
C LYS A 155 -8.78 -25.91 -1.35
N GLY A 156 -8.72 -25.79 -2.68
CA GLY A 156 -9.49 -24.81 -3.46
C GLY A 156 -8.88 -23.40 -3.49
N LEU A 157 -7.68 -23.21 -2.96
CA LEU A 157 -7.00 -21.92 -2.99
C LEU A 157 -6.25 -21.70 -4.30
N ALA A 158 -6.33 -20.49 -4.84
CA ALA A 158 -5.63 -20.08 -6.04
C ALA A 158 -4.11 -20.11 -5.80
N ARG A 159 -3.38 -20.85 -6.63
CA ARG A 159 -1.92 -21.01 -6.58
C ARG A 159 -1.23 -20.38 -7.78
N SER A 160 -1.84 -20.43 -8.93
CA SER A 160 -1.32 -19.82 -10.14
C SER A 160 -2.44 -19.41 -11.08
N PHE A 161 -2.08 -18.62 -12.06
CA PHE A 161 -3.01 -18.07 -13.04
C PHE A 161 -2.47 -18.26 -14.44
N GLN A 162 -3.34 -18.61 -15.37
CA GLN A 162 -3.04 -18.63 -16.79
C GLN A 162 -3.85 -17.56 -17.50
N VAL A 163 -3.16 -16.70 -18.25
CA VAL A 163 -3.81 -15.61 -18.98
C VAL A 163 -3.93 -16.00 -20.45
N GLU A 164 -5.15 -15.94 -20.96
CA GLU A 164 -5.48 -16.16 -22.36
C GLU A 164 -5.86 -14.84 -23.01
N GLY A 165 -5.11 -14.41 -24.01
CA GLY A 165 -5.26 -13.14 -24.69
C GLY A 165 -4.23 -12.10 -24.27
N ASP A 166 -4.33 -10.92 -24.88
CA ASP A 166 -3.43 -9.80 -24.60
C ASP A 166 -4.16 -8.73 -23.75
N PHE A 167 -3.38 -8.01 -22.95
CA PHE A 167 -3.91 -6.96 -22.08
C PHE A 167 -2.90 -5.81 -21.92
N PRO A 168 -3.37 -4.59 -21.67
CA PRO A 168 -2.50 -3.45 -21.40
C PRO A 168 -1.66 -3.68 -20.13
N LYS A 169 -0.35 -3.44 -20.22
CA LYS A 169 0.59 -3.58 -19.10
C LYS A 169 1.03 -2.23 -18.59
N TYR A 170 1.07 -2.10 -17.27
CA TYR A 170 1.48 -0.86 -16.61
C TYR A 170 2.94 -0.53 -16.88
N GLY A 171 3.23 0.75 -17.08
CA GLY A 171 4.58 1.26 -17.35
C GLY A 171 4.99 1.24 -18.83
N ASN A 172 4.06 0.99 -19.75
CA ASN A 172 4.29 0.99 -21.19
C ASN A 172 3.55 2.13 -21.92
N ASP A 173 3.25 3.22 -21.23
CA ASP A 173 2.54 4.40 -21.77
C ASP A 173 1.18 4.03 -22.41
N ASP A 174 0.44 3.15 -21.74
CA ASP A 174 -0.91 2.75 -22.13
C ASP A 174 -1.94 3.32 -21.16
N ASP A 175 -2.69 4.31 -21.62
CA ASP A 175 -3.70 5.03 -20.82
C ASP A 175 -4.69 4.09 -20.11
N ARG A 176 -5.00 2.93 -20.71
CA ARG A 176 -5.94 1.96 -20.12
C ARG A 176 -5.38 1.33 -18.85
N ALA A 177 -4.09 1.00 -18.83
CA ALA A 177 -3.41 0.47 -17.64
C ALA A 177 -3.15 1.59 -16.62
N ASP A 178 -2.71 2.75 -17.08
CA ASP A 178 -2.41 3.90 -16.22
C ASP A 178 -3.66 4.39 -15.49
N GLN A 179 -4.83 4.40 -16.15
CA GLN A 179 -6.10 4.75 -15.53
C GLN A 179 -6.50 3.78 -14.42
N ILE A 180 -6.28 2.47 -14.60
CA ILE A 180 -6.49 1.48 -13.54
C ILE A 180 -5.59 1.81 -12.33
N GLY A 181 -4.33 2.13 -12.58
CA GLY A 181 -3.38 2.51 -11.52
C GLY A 181 -3.83 3.76 -10.75
N VAL A 182 -4.24 4.80 -11.47
CA VAL A 182 -4.74 6.05 -10.87
C VAL A 182 -5.99 5.80 -10.03
N GLU A 183 -6.95 5.02 -10.53
CA GLU A 183 -8.18 4.67 -9.81
C GLU A 183 -7.89 3.86 -8.54
N LEU A 184 -7.01 2.86 -8.63
CA LEU A 184 -6.58 2.05 -7.49
C LEU A 184 -5.94 2.91 -6.41
N LEU A 185 -4.99 3.76 -6.79
CA LEU A 185 -4.29 4.64 -5.87
C LEU A 185 -5.24 5.62 -5.18
N ARG A 186 -6.11 6.28 -5.93
CA ARG A 186 -7.11 7.21 -5.39
C ARG A 186 -8.08 6.53 -4.44
N THR A 187 -8.52 5.32 -4.78
CA THR A 187 -9.40 4.52 -3.93
C THR A 187 -8.73 4.19 -2.61
N PHE A 188 -7.50 3.69 -2.63
CA PHE A 188 -6.78 3.33 -1.42
C PHE A 188 -6.47 4.55 -0.55
N ILE A 189 -6.03 5.68 -1.13
CA ILE A 189 -5.82 6.94 -0.42
C ILE A 189 -7.12 7.41 0.25
N LYS A 190 -8.26 7.34 -0.45
CA LYS A 190 -9.56 7.72 0.13
C LYS A 190 -9.93 6.84 1.32
N LYS A 191 -9.63 5.54 1.27
CA LYS A 191 -9.87 4.61 2.37
C LYS A 191 -8.95 4.91 3.57
N ILE A 192 -7.65 5.12 3.36
CA ILE A 192 -6.71 5.52 4.40
C ILE A 192 -7.16 6.80 5.12
N LYS A 193 -7.59 7.82 4.35
CA LYS A 193 -8.02 9.12 4.91
C LYS A 193 -9.28 9.06 5.80
N ARG A 194 -9.98 7.93 5.87
CA ARG A 194 -11.11 7.74 6.80
C ARG A 194 -10.67 7.42 8.22
N HIS A 195 -9.42 7.06 8.42
CA HIS A 195 -8.87 6.64 9.70
C HIS A 195 -8.05 7.76 10.34
N HIS A 196 -8.20 7.93 11.65
CA HIS A 196 -7.43 8.91 12.41
C HIS A 196 -5.99 8.48 12.58
N THR A 197 -5.08 9.44 12.47
CA THR A 197 -3.68 9.24 12.78
C THR A 197 -3.38 9.62 14.22
N TYR A 198 -2.36 9.01 14.81
CA TYR A 198 -2.03 9.14 16.24
C TYR A 198 -1.83 10.58 16.71
N ARG A 199 -1.45 11.47 15.80
CA ARG A 199 -1.09 12.87 16.15
C ARG A 199 -1.94 13.94 15.44
N ASN A 200 -3.05 13.57 14.85
CA ASN A 200 -4.00 14.49 14.20
C ASN A 200 -5.37 14.39 14.83
#